data_861055caae5833b45d7b8580135120d8
#
_entry.id   861055caae5833b45d7b8580135120d8
#
_cell.length_a   1.000
_cell.length_b   1.000
_cell.length_c   1.000
_cell.angle_alpha   90.00
_cell.angle_beta   90.00
_cell.angle_gamma   90.00
#
_symmetry.space_group_name_H-M   'P 1'
#
loop_
_entity.id
_entity.type
_entity.pdbx_description
1 polymer ?
#
loop_
_entity_poly.entity_id
_entity_poly.type
_entity_poly.pdbx_seq_one_letter_code
_entity_poly.pdbx_strand_id
1 'polypeptide(L)'
;MKLRLFSALLLAGLLTAAAAFARQPVDELYDKAEYRIAMRDSVKLYTAVYTPKTDAKAPILIFRTPYGCAPYGPGEFPRGFGSGYMRSYIDRGYIVVMQDVRGRFMSEGEFVHVRPAGYGETDETTDSYDTVEWLVKHVPHNNGRVGFAGSSYPGFYAMMGGLCTHPA
;
A
#
# COMPACT_ATOMS: atom_id res chain seq x y z
N MET A 1 -10.95 51.94 18.87
CA MET A 1 -10.02 51.47 17.82
C MET A 1 -9.11 50.32 18.25
N LYS A 2 -8.51 50.35 19.46
CA LYS A 2 -7.60 49.27 19.96
C LYS A 2 -8.25 47.90 20.15
N LEU A 3 -9.52 47.82 20.55
CA LEU A 3 -10.23 46.54 20.80
C LEU A 3 -10.51 45.76 19.51
N ARG A 4 -10.81 46.43 18.40
CA ARG A 4 -11.05 45.81 17.10
C ARG A 4 -9.79 45.20 16.44
N LEU A 5 -8.62 45.82 16.69
CA LEU A 5 -7.33 45.28 16.23
C LEU A 5 -6.95 44.00 16.97
N PHE A 6 -7.21 43.90 18.27
CA PHE A 6 -6.93 42.70 19.06
C PHE A 6 -7.79 41.50 18.61
N SER A 7 -9.07 41.74 18.32
CA SER A 7 -9.97 40.69 17.84
C SER A 7 -9.58 40.19 16.44
N ALA A 8 -9.12 41.06 15.55
CA ALA A 8 -8.67 40.67 14.21
C ALA A 8 -7.37 39.85 14.24
N LEU A 9 -6.43 40.21 15.13
CA LEU A 9 -5.18 39.46 15.32
C LEU A 9 -5.42 38.07 15.95
N LEU A 10 -6.37 37.94 16.90
CA LEU A 10 -6.75 36.65 17.48
C LEU A 10 -7.43 35.74 16.43
N LEU A 11 -8.30 36.31 15.59
CA LEU A 11 -8.99 35.54 14.52
C LEU A 11 -8.00 35.11 13.43
N ALA A 12 -7.05 35.93 13.06
CA ALA A 12 -5.99 35.58 12.10
C ALA A 12 -5.06 34.49 12.66
N GLY A 13 -4.72 34.55 13.95
CA GLY A 13 -3.92 33.52 14.62
C GLY A 13 -4.63 32.18 14.71
N LEU A 14 -5.96 32.15 14.94
CA LEU A 14 -6.77 30.94 14.96
C LEU A 14 -6.92 30.33 13.55
N LEU A 15 -7.06 31.13 12.51
CA LEU A 15 -7.13 30.67 11.11
C LEU A 15 -5.80 30.07 10.64
N THR A 16 -4.66 30.64 11.03
CA THR A 16 -3.33 30.08 10.71
C THR A 16 -3.03 28.81 11.48
N ALA A 17 -3.48 28.68 12.74
CA ALA A 17 -3.36 27.46 13.52
C ALA A 17 -4.24 26.33 12.97
N ALA A 18 -5.46 26.63 12.49
CA ALA A 18 -6.34 25.63 11.87
C ALA A 18 -5.77 25.11 10.54
N ALA A 19 -5.13 25.96 9.74
CA ALA A 19 -4.47 25.53 8.50
C ALA A 19 -3.25 24.62 8.77
N ALA A 20 -2.56 24.77 9.88
CA ALA A 20 -1.43 23.92 10.27
C ALA A 20 -1.83 22.49 10.67
N PHE A 21 -3.12 22.22 10.92
CA PHE A 21 -3.66 20.90 11.23
C PHE A 21 -4.33 20.20 10.03
N ALA A 22 -4.46 20.87 8.88
CA ALA A 22 -4.97 20.23 7.68
C ALA A 22 -3.92 19.25 7.15
N ARG A 23 -4.24 17.93 7.24
CA ARG A 23 -3.37 16.89 6.67
C ARG A 23 -3.37 17.01 5.16
N GLN A 24 -2.18 16.95 4.55
CA GLN A 24 -2.05 16.99 3.10
C GLN A 24 -2.83 15.81 2.47
N PRO A 25 -3.50 16.05 1.32
CA PRO A 25 -4.08 15.00 0.50
C PRO A 25 -3.02 13.96 0.10
N VAL A 26 -3.43 12.70 -0.04
CA VAL A 26 -2.46 11.61 -0.30
C VAL A 26 -1.90 11.67 -1.71
N ASP A 27 -2.69 12.09 -2.67
CA ASP A 27 -2.30 12.30 -4.07
C ASP A 27 -1.25 13.41 -4.25
N GLU A 28 -1.15 14.34 -3.29
CA GLU A 28 -0.04 15.29 -3.23
C GLU A 28 1.25 14.66 -2.69
N LEU A 29 1.13 13.63 -1.84
CA LEU A 29 2.24 12.98 -1.14
C LEU A 29 2.79 11.75 -1.86
N TYR A 30 1.96 11.08 -2.67
CA TYR A 30 2.24 9.78 -3.26
C TYR A 30 1.96 9.75 -4.76
N ASP A 31 2.77 8.99 -5.48
CA ASP A 31 2.48 8.55 -6.84
C ASP A 31 1.94 7.12 -6.81
N LYS A 32 1.04 6.80 -7.75
CA LYS A 32 0.53 5.45 -7.96
C LYS A 32 1.05 4.89 -9.29
N ALA A 33 1.59 3.69 -9.25
CA ALA A 33 1.90 2.88 -10.41
C ALA A 33 1.22 1.52 -10.32
N GLU A 34 0.87 0.94 -11.47
CA GLU A 34 0.19 -0.37 -11.56
C GLU A 34 1.03 -1.34 -12.37
N TYR A 35 1.14 -2.57 -11.87
CA TYR A 35 1.96 -3.60 -12.47
C TYR A 35 1.18 -4.92 -12.58
N ARG A 36 1.62 -5.76 -13.53
CA ARG A 36 1.22 -7.15 -13.66
C ARG A 36 2.45 -8.00 -13.36
N ILE A 37 2.62 -8.38 -12.08
CA ILE A 37 3.80 -9.11 -11.63
C ILE A 37 3.63 -10.59 -11.99
N ALA A 38 4.54 -11.12 -12.81
CA ALA A 38 4.53 -12.54 -13.15
C ALA A 38 5.06 -13.37 -11.97
N MET A 39 4.29 -14.37 -11.59
CA MET A 39 4.68 -15.39 -10.63
C MET A 39 5.53 -16.46 -11.34
N ARG A 40 6.18 -17.38 -10.61
CA ARG A 40 7.04 -18.44 -11.14
C ARG A 40 6.38 -19.36 -12.17
N ASP A 41 5.06 -19.47 -12.13
CA ASP A 41 4.23 -20.20 -13.09
C ASP A 41 3.68 -19.32 -14.23
N SER A 42 4.21 -18.12 -14.37
CA SER A 42 3.84 -17.10 -15.38
C SER A 42 2.46 -16.46 -15.20
N VAL A 43 1.67 -16.85 -14.20
CA VAL A 43 0.43 -16.16 -13.85
C VAL A 43 0.75 -14.76 -13.35
N LYS A 44 0.00 -13.76 -13.83
CA LYS A 44 0.26 -12.35 -13.52
C LYS A 44 -0.71 -11.83 -12.48
N LEU A 45 -0.18 -11.28 -11.39
CA LEU A 45 -0.97 -10.65 -10.34
C LEU A 45 -0.96 -9.13 -10.47
N TYR A 46 -2.17 -8.55 -10.45
CA TYR A 46 -2.34 -7.10 -10.43
C TYR A 46 -1.82 -6.52 -9.12
N THR A 47 -0.98 -5.52 -9.22
CA THR A 47 -0.30 -4.91 -8.08
C THR A 47 -0.26 -3.39 -8.26
N ALA A 48 -0.92 -2.67 -7.36
CA ALA A 48 -0.85 -1.22 -7.25
C ALA A 48 0.24 -0.85 -6.24
N VAL A 49 1.18 -0.01 -6.64
CA VAL A 49 2.28 0.48 -5.81
C VAL A 49 2.11 1.98 -5.60
N TYR A 50 2.05 2.39 -4.36
CA TYR A 50 1.97 3.79 -3.94
C TYR A 50 3.30 4.18 -3.33
N THR A 51 4.05 5.06 -4.02
CA THR A 51 5.41 5.48 -3.65
C THR A 51 5.39 6.92 -3.15
N PRO A 52 5.97 7.22 -1.99
CA PRO A 52 6.06 8.60 -1.51
C PRO A 52 6.91 9.46 -2.45
N LYS A 53 6.49 10.70 -2.70
CA LYS A 53 7.19 11.69 -3.54
C LYS A 53 8.42 12.24 -2.82
N THR A 54 9.40 11.37 -2.58
CA THR A 54 10.66 11.70 -1.89
C THR A 54 11.78 10.77 -2.38
N ASP A 55 13.02 11.25 -2.31
CA ASP A 55 14.21 10.45 -2.62
C ASP A 55 14.67 9.57 -1.45
N ALA A 56 14.03 9.69 -0.29
CA ALA A 56 14.36 8.90 0.89
C ALA A 56 14.00 7.42 0.65
N LYS A 57 14.90 6.52 1.06
CA LYS A 57 14.62 5.08 1.00
C LYS A 57 13.61 4.67 2.07
N ALA A 58 12.60 3.91 1.65
CA ALA A 58 11.47 3.52 2.47
C ALA A 58 11.25 2.00 2.49
N PRO A 59 10.70 1.44 3.59
CA PRO A 59 10.25 0.06 3.61
C PRO A 59 8.96 -0.10 2.81
N ILE A 60 8.74 -1.32 2.31
CA ILE A 60 7.53 -1.71 1.58
C ILE A 60 6.56 -2.38 2.55
N LEU A 61 5.29 -2.01 2.49
CA LEU A 61 4.20 -2.68 3.21
C LEU A 61 3.16 -3.20 2.21
N ILE A 62 2.96 -4.51 2.18
CA ILE A 62 2.11 -5.21 1.22
C ILE A 62 0.78 -5.60 1.88
N PHE A 63 -0.32 -5.27 1.18
CA PHE A 63 -1.68 -5.71 1.46
C PHE A 63 -2.16 -6.58 0.31
N ARG A 64 -2.36 -7.87 0.55
CA ARG A 64 -2.95 -8.80 -0.42
C ARG A 64 -4.40 -9.04 -0.08
N THR A 65 -5.29 -8.99 -1.06
CA THR A 65 -6.73 -9.02 -0.80
C THR A 65 -7.51 -9.80 -1.87
N PRO A 66 -8.54 -10.58 -1.49
CA PRO A 66 -9.47 -11.19 -2.43
C PRO A 66 -10.65 -10.26 -2.75
N TYR A 67 -10.68 -9.03 -2.21
CA TYR A 67 -11.83 -8.11 -2.28
C TYR A 67 -11.65 -6.98 -3.30
N GLY A 68 -10.49 -6.95 -3.98
CA GLY A 68 -10.18 -5.94 -5.00
C GLY A 68 -9.39 -4.74 -4.47
N CYS A 69 -8.46 -4.30 -5.30
CA CYS A 69 -7.60 -3.13 -5.03
C CYS A 69 -8.11 -1.84 -5.71
N ALA A 70 -9.39 -1.82 -6.10
CA ALA A 70 -9.99 -0.66 -6.76
C ALA A 70 -9.81 0.64 -5.93
N PRO A 71 -9.77 1.82 -6.59
CA PRO A 71 -9.96 2.06 -8.02
C PRO A 71 -8.72 1.67 -8.85
N TYR A 72 -8.97 1.13 -10.04
CA TYR A 72 -7.94 0.80 -11.02
C TYR A 72 -7.68 2.02 -11.91
N GLY A 73 -6.45 2.14 -12.40
CA GLY A 73 -6.03 3.24 -13.24
C GLY A 73 -5.01 4.17 -12.57
N PRO A 74 -4.19 4.86 -13.37
CA PRO A 74 -3.16 5.75 -12.86
C PRO A 74 -3.77 6.96 -12.13
N GLY A 75 -3.16 7.36 -11.02
CA GLY A 75 -3.60 8.53 -10.24
C GLY A 75 -4.86 8.32 -9.39
N GLU A 76 -5.50 7.15 -9.47
CA GLU A 76 -6.69 6.85 -8.67
C GLU A 76 -6.32 6.24 -7.32
N PHE A 77 -6.78 6.84 -6.23
CA PHE A 77 -6.50 6.39 -4.87
C PHE A 77 -7.73 5.76 -4.21
N PRO A 78 -7.59 4.64 -3.46
CA PRO A 78 -8.70 4.04 -2.76
C PRO A 78 -9.35 4.99 -1.77
N ARG A 79 -10.68 4.97 -1.69
CA ARG A 79 -11.42 5.76 -0.71
C ARG A 79 -10.94 5.39 0.71
N GLY A 80 -10.53 6.39 1.48
CA GLY A 80 -9.99 6.17 2.82
C GLY A 80 -8.51 5.77 2.87
N PHE A 81 -7.79 5.68 1.75
CA PHE A 81 -6.36 5.39 1.71
C PHE A 81 -5.54 6.33 2.61
N GLY A 82 -5.91 7.62 2.68
CA GLY A 82 -5.30 8.62 3.55
C GLY A 82 -5.89 8.71 4.95
N SER A 83 -6.61 7.71 5.46
CA SER A 83 -7.29 7.75 6.76
C SER A 83 -7.06 6.50 7.60
N GLY A 84 -7.57 6.51 8.84
CA GLY A 84 -7.49 5.38 9.76
C GLY A 84 -6.05 4.88 9.97
N TYR A 85 -5.89 3.58 10.11
CA TYR A 85 -4.57 2.96 10.34
C TYR A 85 -3.63 3.10 9.15
N MET A 86 -4.14 3.16 7.91
CA MET A 86 -3.34 3.34 6.71
C MET A 86 -2.58 4.68 6.75
N ARG A 87 -3.21 5.72 7.26
CA ARG A 87 -2.58 7.04 7.39
C ARG A 87 -1.30 7.01 8.21
N SER A 88 -1.21 6.14 9.21
CA SER A 88 0.00 6.04 10.04
C SER A 88 1.22 5.53 9.27
N TYR A 89 1.02 4.71 8.24
CA TYR A 89 2.09 4.25 7.34
C TYR A 89 2.46 5.33 6.32
N ILE A 90 1.44 6.03 5.79
CA ILE A 90 1.64 7.17 4.88
C ILE A 90 2.45 8.27 5.56
N ASP A 91 2.08 8.66 6.78
CA ASP A 91 2.78 9.70 7.54
C ASP A 91 4.25 9.33 7.88
N ARG A 92 4.56 8.03 7.85
CA ARG A 92 5.93 7.51 8.03
C ARG A 92 6.68 7.25 6.71
N GLY A 93 6.06 7.57 5.57
CA GLY A 93 6.67 7.46 4.26
C GLY A 93 6.89 6.02 3.77
N TYR A 94 6.06 5.05 4.19
CA TYR A 94 6.12 3.69 3.65
C TYR A 94 5.73 3.66 2.18
N ILE A 95 6.41 2.83 1.38
CA ILE A 95 5.88 2.39 0.09
C ILE A 95 4.75 1.42 0.39
N VAL A 96 3.53 1.75 -0.05
CA VAL A 96 2.34 0.91 0.17
C VAL A 96 2.04 0.13 -1.10
N VAL A 97 1.83 -1.17 -0.97
CA VAL A 97 1.50 -2.07 -2.08
C VAL A 97 0.16 -2.75 -1.80
N MET A 98 -0.73 -2.69 -2.78
CA MET A 98 -2.01 -3.42 -2.74
C MET A 98 -2.05 -4.39 -3.91
N GLN A 99 -2.32 -5.68 -3.64
CA GLN A 99 -2.32 -6.73 -4.65
C GLN A 99 -3.61 -7.53 -4.62
N ASP A 100 -4.26 -7.65 -5.77
CA ASP A 100 -5.33 -8.62 -5.98
C ASP A 100 -4.72 -10.03 -5.94
N VAL A 101 -5.24 -10.91 -5.09
CA VAL A 101 -4.76 -12.28 -5.03
C VAL A 101 -5.12 -13.05 -6.31
N ARG A 102 -4.43 -14.14 -6.56
CA ARG A 102 -4.61 -15.02 -7.74
C ARG A 102 -6.08 -15.32 -7.99
N GLY A 103 -6.51 -15.20 -9.25
CA GLY A 103 -7.87 -15.48 -9.71
C GLY A 103 -8.94 -14.50 -9.21
N ARG A 104 -8.54 -13.34 -8.68
CA ARG A 104 -9.48 -12.30 -8.24
C ARG A 104 -9.26 -11.00 -8.98
N PHE A 105 -10.38 -10.36 -9.34
CA PHE A 105 -10.45 -9.03 -9.99
C PHE A 105 -9.51 -8.90 -11.19
N MET A 106 -8.44 -8.13 -11.06
CA MET A 106 -7.52 -7.88 -12.15
C MET A 106 -6.32 -8.84 -12.18
N SER A 107 -6.24 -9.82 -11.29
CA SER A 107 -5.23 -10.88 -11.29
C SER A 107 -5.67 -12.08 -12.10
N GLU A 108 -4.72 -12.70 -12.81
CA GLU A 108 -4.90 -13.92 -13.56
C GLU A 108 -4.90 -15.16 -12.66
N GLY A 109 -5.16 -16.34 -13.28
CA GLY A 109 -5.18 -17.63 -12.63
C GLY A 109 -6.53 -18.01 -12.05
N GLU A 110 -6.57 -19.08 -11.27
CA GLU A 110 -7.77 -19.58 -10.62
C GLU A 110 -7.76 -19.24 -9.12
N PHE A 111 -8.90 -18.76 -8.63
CA PHE A 111 -9.06 -18.48 -7.21
C PHE A 111 -9.37 -19.77 -6.44
N VAL A 112 -8.49 -20.11 -5.50
CA VAL A 112 -8.73 -21.20 -4.54
C VAL A 112 -8.90 -20.58 -3.16
N HIS A 113 -10.04 -20.86 -2.52
CA HIS A 113 -10.33 -20.40 -1.18
C HIS A 113 -9.37 -21.03 -0.17
N VAL A 114 -8.64 -20.21 0.56
CA VAL A 114 -7.63 -20.64 1.55
C VAL A 114 -6.61 -21.60 0.93
N ARG A 115 -5.62 -21.06 0.24
CA ARG A 115 -4.50 -21.80 -0.37
C ARG A 115 -3.24 -21.63 0.49
N PRO A 116 -3.09 -22.43 1.59
CA PRO A 116 -2.01 -22.25 2.56
C PRO A 116 -0.65 -22.73 2.04
N ALA A 117 0.39 -22.48 2.82
CA ALA A 117 1.72 -23.02 2.57
C ALA A 117 1.69 -24.53 2.37
N GLY A 118 2.33 -25.02 1.29
CA GLY A 118 2.36 -26.45 0.94
C GLY A 118 1.09 -26.98 0.28
N TYR A 119 0.19 -26.11 -0.17
CA TYR A 119 -1.02 -26.50 -0.91
C TYR A 119 -0.70 -27.23 -2.22
N GLY A 120 0.36 -26.83 -2.91
CA GLY A 120 0.79 -27.41 -4.18
C GLY A 120 2.15 -26.84 -4.61
N GLU A 121 2.46 -26.94 -5.90
CA GLU A 121 3.68 -26.35 -6.47
C GLU A 121 3.71 -24.83 -6.34
N THR A 122 2.53 -24.21 -6.37
CA THR A 122 2.33 -22.78 -6.08
C THR A 122 1.25 -22.61 -5.01
N ASP A 123 1.47 -21.68 -4.11
CA ASP A 123 0.58 -21.33 -3.01
C ASP A 123 0.69 -19.84 -2.65
N GLU A 124 0.07 -19.39 -1.56
CA GLU A 124 0.13 -17.99 -1.17
C GLU A 124 1.50 -17.56 -0.67
N THR A 125 2.34 -18.47 -0.20
CA THR A 125 3.72 -18.17 0.21
C THR A 125 4.62 -17.97 -1.01
N THR A 126 4.46 -18.80 -2.04
CA THR A 126 5.22 -18.67 -3.29
C THR A 126 4.83 -17.43 -4.07
N ASP A 127 3.53 -17.10 -4.14
CA ASP A 127 3.05 -15.86 -4.75
C ASP A 127 3.57 -14.62 -3.97
N SER A 128 3.66 -14.72 -2.64
CA SER A 128 4.23 -13.66 -1.80
C SER A 128 5.73 -13.49 -2.05
N TYR A 129 6.48 -14.60 -2.13
CA TYR A 129 7.91 -14.59 -2.43
C TYR A 129 8.19 -13.90 -3.77
N ASP A 130 7.51 -14.35 -4.83
CA ASP A 130 7.72 -13.82 -6.18
C ASP A 130 7.34 -12.33 -6.27
N THR A 131 6.30 -11.93 -5.54
CA THR A 131 5.90 -10.51 -5.41
C THR A 131 6.99 -9.69 -4.73
N VAL A 132 7.52 -10.15 -3.58
CA VAL A 132 8.58 -9.44 -2.85
C VAL A 132 9.84 -9.33 -3.70
N GLU A 133 10.28 -10.43 -4.32
CA GLU A 133 11.45 -10.47 -5.19
C GLU A 133 11.36 -9.46 -6.33
N TRP A 134 10.17 -9.36 -6.95
CA TRP A 134 9.93 -8.38 -7.99
C TRP A 134 9.97 -6.94 -7.44
N LEU A 135 9.28 -6.68 -6.33
CA LEU A 135 9.17 -5.33 -5.76
C LEU A 135 10.52 -4.77 -5.34
N VAL A 136 11.37 -5.56 -4.66
CA VAL A 136 12.68 -5.06 -4.21
C VAL A 136 13.62 -4.77 -5.38
N LYS A 137 13.44 -5.43 -6.52
CA LYS A 137 14.24 -5.20 -7.73
C LYS A 137 13.78 -4.02 -8.57
N HIS A 138 12.48 -3.74 -8.61
CA HIS A 138 11.90 -2.84 -9.61
C HIS A 138 11.30 -1.56 -9.03
N VAL A 139 10.89 -1.53 -7.76
CA VAL A 139 10.34 -0.31 -7.15
C VAL A 139 11.48 0.59 -6.69
N PRO A 140 11.59 1.83 -7.21
CA PRO A 140 12.65 2.74 -6.82
C PRO A 140 12.52 3.16 -5.35
N HIS A 141 13.62 3.63 -4.77
CA HIS A 141 13.71 4.15 -3.39
C HIS A 141 13.23 3.18 -2.29
N ASN A 142 13.11 1.87 -2.57
CA ASN A 142 12.92 0.91 -1.48
C ASN A 142 14.24 0.68 -0.71
N ASN A 143 14.14 0.30 0.55
CA ASN A 143 15.30 0.02 1.42
C ASN A 143 15.57 -1.48 1.59
N GLY A 144 14.92 -2.34 0.81
CA GLY A 144 15.04 -3.80 0.86
C GLY A 144 14.31 -4.47 2.05
N ARG A 145 13.52 -3.72 2.83
CA ARG A 145 12.72 -4.27 3.92
C ARG A 145 11.26 -4.34 3.50
N VAL A 146 10.67 -5.52 3.65
CA VAL A 146 9.29 -5.78 3.26
C VAL A 146 8.51 -6.37 4.42
N GLY A 147 7.28 -5.89 4.60
CA GLY A 147 6.33 -6.45 5.55
C GLY A 147 4.97 -6.67 4.91
N PHE A 148 4.17 -7.51 5.53
CA PHE A 148 2.79 -7.77 5.13
C PHE A 148 1.83 -7.30 6.22
N ALA A 149 0.68 -6.77 5.82
CA ALA A 149 -0.38 -6.39 6.74
C ALA A 149 -1.75 -6.77 6.19
N GLY A 150 -2.69 -7.04 7.10
CA GLY A 150 -4.05 -7.38 6.74
C GLY A 150 -4.88 -7.72 7.97
N SER A 151 -6.20 -7.66 7.81
CA SER A 151 -7.16 -8.03 8.85
C SER A 151 -8.18 -9.00 8.27
N SER A 152 -8.71 -9.95 9.06
CA SER A 152 -9.65 -10.98 8.60
C SER A 152 -9.02 -11.81 7.48
N TYR A 153 -9.68 -11.99 6.34
CA TYR A 153 -9.14 -12.76 5.21
C TYR A 153 -7.82 -12.15 4.65
N PRO A 154 -7.67 -10.82 4.46
CA PRO A 154 -6.35 -10.23 4.21
C PRO A 154 -5.29 -10.54 5.28
N GLY A 155 -5.69 -10.82 6.53
CA GLY A 155 -4.80 -11.30 7.59
C GLY A 155 -4.24 -12.70 7.32
N PHE A 156 -5.03 -13.60 6.72
CA PHE A 156 -4.54 -14.89 6.24
C PHE A 156 -3.42 -14.69 5.20
N TYR A 157 -3.60 -13.80 4.22
CA TYR A 157 -2.57 -13.52 3.22
C TYR A 157 -1.33 -12.85 3.85
N ALA A 158 -1.52 -12.00 4.85
CA ALA A 158 -0.39 -11.41 5.58
C ALA A 158 0.41 -12.48 6.35
N MET A 159 -0.26 -13.47 6.95
CA MET A 159 0.38 -14.60 7.60
C MET A 159 1.17 -15.46 6.58
N MET A 160 0.58 -15.77 5.43
CA MET A 160 1.27 -16.49 4.37
C MET A 160 2.48 -15.72 3.84
N GLY A 161 2.36 -14.39 3.72
CA GLY A 161 3.48 -13.51 3.39
C GLY A 161 4.61 -13.58 4.41
N GLY A 162 4.28 -13.62 5.70
CA GLY A 162 5.27 -13.79 6.78
C GLY A 162 5.93 -15.17 6.82
N LEU A 163 5.31 -16.18 6.21
CA LEU A 163 5.86 -17.53 6.07
C LEU A 163 6.70 -17.70 4.79
N CYS A 164 6.66 -16.76 3.86
CA CYS A 164 7.54 -16.80 2.69
C CYS A 164 8.99 -16.62 3.13
N THR A 165 9.90 -17.41 2.59
CA THR A 165 11.32 -17.45 3.01
C THR A 165 12.18 -16.40 2.31
N HIS A 166 11.58 -15.29 1.85
CA HIS A 166 12.32 -14.22 1.19
C HIS A 166 13.20 -13.45 2.22
N PRO A 167 14.46 -13.11 1.90
CA PRO A 167 15.37 -12.47 2.83
C PRO A 167 15.09 -10.99 3.12
N ALA A 168 14.19 -10.34 2.38
CA ALA A 168 13.83 -8.92 2.53
C ALA A 168 12.92 -8.62 3.72
#